data_2468732480350b74b9a3ace54fe1c787
#
_entry.id   2468732480350b74b9a3ace54fe1c787
#
_cell.length_a   1.000
_cell.length_b   1.000
_cell.length_c   1.000
_cell.angle_alpha   90.00
_cell.angle_beta   90.00
_cell.angle_gamma   90.00
#
_symmetry.space_group_name_H-M   'P 1'
#
loop_
_entity.id
_entity.type
_entity.pdbx_description
1 polymer ?
#
loop_
_entity_poly.entity_id
_entity_poly.type
_entity_poly.pdbx_seq_one_letter_code
_entity_poly.pdbx_strand_id
1 'polypeptide(L)'
;MSGRQTYKDNEITIFHIDNPPYKVIVLGDAEVGKTSIVRTHTKSKFDSAYHTTVGVNIAKETMKNINGKDVGLLIWDIAGQGQFYMLHKAYFQGASGIMYVFDLTRSSTLSNIKNVWWKQATDYGVGSVPAVLVGNKSDLKSQVQVIKPAALGMAKTLGEIPYVETSAKTGDSIDAAFTKLCELMQAAYD
;
A
#
# COMPACT_ATOMS: atom_id res chain seq x y z
N MET A 1 18.37 26.14 -11.34
CA MET A 1 17.98 26.63 -12.69
C MET A 1 17.71 25.41 -13.56
N SER A 2 16.43 25.07 -13.77
CA SER A 2 16.03 23.93 -14.59
C SER A 2 15.98 24.33 -16.06
N GLY A 3 16.84 23.74 -16.88
CA GLY A 3 16.88 23.96 -18.32
C GLY A 3 15.74 23.24 -19.03
N ARG A 4 14.90 23.99 -19.74
CA ARG A 4 13.96 23.43 -20.75
C ARG A 4 14.76 23.18 -22.03
N GLN A 5 14.75 21.94 -22.48
CA GLN A 5 15.17 21.58 -23.83
C GLN A 5 13.94 21.17 -24.63
N THR A 6 13.54 21.99 -25.61
CA THR A 6 12.41 21.73 -26.52
C THR A 6 12.93 21.17 -27.82
N TYR A 7 12.48 19.99 -28.22
CA TYR A 7 12.59 19.47 -29.58
C TYR A 7 11.26 19.69 -30.28
N LYS A 8 11.27 20.39 -31.42
CA LYS A 8 10.09 20.57 -32.28
C LYS A 8 9.76 19.22 -32.91
N ASP A 9 8.51 18.83 -32.83
CA ASP A 9 7.75 17.79 -33.51
C ASP A 9 7.22 16.61 -32.67
N ASN A 10 7.45 16.56 -31.36
CA ASN A 10 6.62 15.81 -30.41
C ASN A 10 6.97 16.36 -29.01
N GLU A 11 6.03 17.00 -28.33
CA GLU A 11 6.24 17.47 -26.96
C GLU A 11 6.32 16.27 -26.00
N ILE A 12 7.51 15.67 -25.92
CA ILE A 12 7.82 14.79 -24.81
C ILE A 12 8.26 15.71 -23.67
N THR A 13 7.32 16.01 -22.77
CA THR A 13 7.65 16.69 -21.53
C THR A 13 8.42 15.70 -20.64
N ILE A 14 9.75 15.76 -20.66
CA ILE A 14 10.58 15.01 -19.71
C ILE A 14 10.47 15.75 -18.38
N PHE A 15 9.65 15.22 -17.47
CA PHE A 15 9.71 15.62 -16.08
C PHE A 15 11.01 15.05 -15.49
N HIS A 16 11.99 15.92 -15.18
CA HIS A 16 13.05 15.55 -14.25
C HIS A 16 12.36 15.34 -12.87
N ILE A 17 12.11 14.10 -12.55
CA ILE A 17 11.78 13.70 -11.20
C ILE A 17 13.11 13.65 -10.48
N ASP A 18 13.40 14.63 -9.62
CA ASP A 18 14.65 14.68 -8.84
C ASP A 18 14.86 13.43 -7.97
N ASN A 19 13.79 12.68 -7.69
CA ASN A 19 13.82 11.35 -7.07
C ASN A 19 12.86 10.39 -7.80
N PRO A 20 13.29 9.14 -8.10
CA PRO A 20 12.39 8.13 -8.66
C PRO A 20 11.25 7.84 -7.67
N PRO A 21 10.03 7.53 -8.16
CA PRO A 21 8.92 7.24 -7.28
C PRO A 21 9.21 6.00 -6.42
N TYR A 22 8.85 6.04 -5.15
CA TYR A 22 8.90 4.86 -4.27
C TYR A 22 7.93 3.79 -4.76
N LYS A 23 8.42 2.58 -4.88
CA LYS A 23 7.57 1.42 -5.15
C LYS A 23 6.91 0.95 -3.86
N VAL A 24 5.60 1.08 -3.78
CA VAL A 24 4.79 0.58 -2.65
C VAL A 24 4.03 -0.66 -3.10
N ILE A 25 4.18 -1.77 -2.39
CA ILE A 25 3.37 -2.97 -2.60
C ILE A 25 2.26 -3.08 -1.54
N VAL A 26 1.04 -3.44 -1.97
CA VAL A 26 -0.11 -3.61 -1.10
C VAL A 26 -0.42 -5.10 -0.98
N LEU A 27 -0.28 -5.65 0.23
CA LEU A 27 -0.35 -7.08 0.52
C LEU A 27 -1.49 -7.40 1.49
N GLY A 28 -2.07 -8.55 1.37
CA GLY A 28 -3.16 -9.05 2.23
C GLY A 28 -4.06 -10.01 1.47
N ASP A 29 -4.92 -10.70 2.19
CA ASP A 29 -5.82 -11.71 1.65
C ASP A 29 -6.77 -11.17 0.58
N ALA A 30 -7.44 -12.08 -0.12
CA ALA A 30 -8.51 -11.70 -1.02
C ALA A 30 -9.64 -10.97 -0.25
N GLU A 31 -10.23 -9.96 -0.89
CA GLU A 31 -11.42 -9.25 -0.39
C GLU A 31 -11.22 -8.41 0.89
N VAL A 32 -9.98 -8.21 1.35
CA VAL A 32 -9.71 -7.28 2.48
C VAL A 32 -9.87 -5.80 2.08
N GLY A 33 -9.93 -5.51 0.78
CA GLY A 33 -10.16 -4.17 0.24
C GLY A 33 -8.92 -3.43 -0.23
N LYS A 34 -7.82 -4.12 -0.57
CA LYS A 34 -6.59 -3.52 -1.12
C LYS A 34 -6.87 -2.60 -2.31
N THR A 35 -7.49 -3.14 -3.33
CA THR A 35 -7.88 -2.38 -4.55
C THR A 35 -8.78 -1.20 -4.22
N SER A 36 -9.72 -1.37 -3.29
CA SER A 36 -10.61 -0.29 -2.86
C SER A 36 -9.85 0.84 -2.15
N ILE A 37 -8.89 0.51 -1.28
CA ILE A 37 -8.02 1.49 -0.62
C ILE A 37 -7.24 2.29 -1.68
N VAL A 38 -6.59 1.61 -2.62
CA VAL A 38 -5.79 2.26 -3.68
C VAL A 38 -6.69 3.16 -4.54
N ARG A 39 -7.86 2.67 -4.98
CA ARG A 39 -8.81 3.47 -5.78
C ARG A 39 -9.33 4.69 -5.03
N THR A 40 -9.67 4.56 -3.77
CA THR A 40 -10.14 5.68 -2.94
C THR A 40 -9.03 6.72 -2.77
N HIS A 41 -7.81 6.30 -2.52
CA HIS A 41 -6.65 7.19 -2.41
C HIS A 41 -6.37 7.95 -3.70
N THR A 42 -6.33 7.26 -4.84
CA THR A 42 -6.05 7.86 -6.15
C THR A 42 -7.26 8.59 -6.75
N LYS A 43 -8.37 8.73 -5.99
CA LYS A 43 -9.62 9.37 -6.46
C LYS A 43 -10.17 8.77 -7.76
N SER A 44 -9.77 7.58 -8.12
CA SER A 44 -10.39 6.81 -9.19
C SER A 44 -11.82 6.47 -8.75
N LYS A 45 -12.82 6.72 -9.61
CA LYS A 45 -14.24 6.50 -9.26
C LYS A 45 -14.43 5.13 -8.63
N PHE A 46 -15.02 5.10 -7.43
CA PHE A 46 -15.43 3.89 -6.75
C PHE A 46 -16.50 3.22 -7.61
N ASP A 47 -16.13 2.20 -8.36
CA ASP A 47 -17.10 1.35 -9.05
C ASP A 47 -17.60 0.33 -8.04
N SER A 48 -18.91 0.36 -7.75
CA SER A 48 -19.56 -0.56 -6.82
C SER A 48 -19.60 -2.01 -7.32
N ALA A 49 -19.26 -2.23 -8.59
CA ALA A 49 -19.09 -3.57 -9.12
C ALA A 49 -17.76 -4.16 -8.61
N TYR A 50 -17.88 -5.08 -7.65
CA TYR A 50 -16.73 -5.81 -7.12
C TYR A 50 -16.15 -6.73 -8.20
N HIS A 51 -14.96 -6.41 -8.67
CA HIS A 51 -14.18 -7.31 -9.54
C HIS A 51 -12.98 -7.83 -8.76
N THR A 52 -12.82 -9.15 -8.73
CA THR A 52 -11.61 -9.78 -8.19
C THR A 52 -10.39 -9.34 -8.99
N THR A 53 -9.37 -8.82 -8.29
CA THR A 53 -8.10 -8.45 -8.93
C THR A 53 -7.41 -9.69 -9.48
N VAL A 54 -7.07 -9.68 -10.78
CA VAL A 54 -6.29 -10.72 -11.44
C VAL A 54 -4.88 -10.19 -11.68
N GLY A 55 -3.87 -10.83 -11.07
CA GLY A 55 -2.47 -10.41 -11.20
C GLY A 55 -2.12 -9.19 -10.36
N VAL A 56 -1.76 -8.09 -10.97
CA VAL A 56 -1.36 -6.84 -10.32
C VAL A 56 -1.95 -5.62 -11.04
N ASN A 57 -2.42 -4.64 -10.28
CA ASN A 57 -2.74 -3.31 -10.78
C ASN A 57 -1.68 -2.31 -10.31
N ILE A 58 -1.25 -1.43 -11.20
CA ILE A 58 -0.25 -0.40 -10.89
C ILE A 58 -0.89 0.97 -11.01
N ALA A 59 -0.83 1.76 -9.93
CA ALA A 59 -1.27 3.13 -9.90
C ALA A 59 -0.09 4.07 -9.61
N LYS A 60 -0.07 5.24 -10.25
CA LYS A 60 0.91 6.30 -9.98
C LYS A 60 0.20 7.42 -9.22
N GLU A 61 0.80 7.88 -8.14
CA GLU A 61 0.27 8.95 -7.29
C GLU A 61 1.40 9.87 -6.84
N THR A 62 1.05 11.10 -6.47
CA THR A 62 1.99 12.06 -5.88
C THR A 62 1.43 12.59 -4.57
N MET A 63 2.03 12.18 -3.47
CA MET A 63 1.74 12.71 -2.15
C MET A 63 2.35 14.10 -2.01
N LYS A 64 1.52 15.10 -1.70
CA LYS A 64 1.96 16.49 -1.60
C LYS A 64 2.44 16.83 -0.20
N ASN A 65 3.55 17.56 -0.14
CA ASN A 65 4.06 18.19 1.08
C ASN A 65 4.33 17.21 2.24
N ILE A 66 4.88 16.03 1.96
CA ILE A 66 5.35 15.12 2.99
C ILE A 66 6.71 15.62 3.49
N ASN A 67 6.76 16.08 4.75
CA ASN A 67 7.96 16.72 5.34
C ASN A 67 8.57 17.82 4.44
N GLY A 68 7.71 18.62 3.77
CA GLY A 68 8.14 19.71 2.91
C GLY A 68 8.52 19.31 1.48
N LYS A 69 8.38 18.04 1.11
CA LYS A 69 8.67 17.53 -0.24
C LYS A 69 7.45 16.84 -0.85
N ASP A 70 7.35 16.85 -2.17
CA ASP A 70 6.42 15.99 -2.90
C ASP A 70 7.02 14.60 -3.08
N VAL A 71 6.25 13.55 -2.78
CA VAL A 71 6.69 12.15 -2.84
C VAL A 71 5.93 11.41 -3.94
N GLY A 72 6.64 10.97 -4.97
CA GLY A 72 6.08 10.11 -6.01
C GLY A 72 5.90 8.68 -5.53
N LEU A 73 4.75 8.07 -5.80
CA LEU A 73 4.45 6.67 -5.49
C LEU A 73 4.12 5.89 -6.76
N LEU A 74 4.62 4.67 -6.83
CA LEU A 74 4.19 3.64 -7.77
C LEU A 74 3.57 2.50 -6.95
N ILE A 75 2.25 2.48 -6.87
CA ILE A 75 1.49 1.59 -5.99
C ILE A 75 1.13 0.31 -6.74
N TRP A 76 1.58 -0.82 -6.23
CA TRP A 76 1.35 -2.16 -6.78
C TRP A 76 0.31 -2.88 -5.95
N ASP A 77 -0.94 -2.89 -6.41
CA ASP A 77 -2.06 -3.64 -5.80
C ASP A 77 -2.00 -5.09 -6.27
N ILE A 78 -1.47 -5.97 -5.44
CA ILE A 78 -1.24 -7.38 -5.76
C ILE A 78 -2.47 -8.20 -5.38
N ALA A 79 -2.91 -9.08 -6.30
CA ALA A 79 -4.03 -9.99 -6.04
C ALA A 79 -3.78 -10.87 -4.82
N GLY A 80 -4.77 -10.93 -3.91
CA GLY A 80 -4.68 -11.72 -2.67
C GLY A 80 -4.95 -13.22 -2.84
N GLN A 81 -5.04 -13.74 -4.08
CA GLN A 81 -5.31 -15.14 -4.36
C GLN A 81 -4.03 -15.93 -4.60
N GLY A 82 -3.91 -17.10 -3.93
CA GLY A 82 -2.71 -17.93 -3.91
C GLY A 82 -2.25 -18.54 -5.23
N GLN A 83 -3.09 -18.54 -6.28
CA GLN A 83 -2.71 -19.14 -7.58
C GLN A 83 -1.65 -18.34 -8.37
N PHE A 84 -1.25 -17.16 -7.91
CA PHE A 84 -0.25 -16.31 -8.56
C PHE A 84 1.12 -16.29 -7.86
N TYR A 85 1.38 -17.23 -6.94
CA TYR A 85 2.63 -17.28 -6.15
C TYR A 85 3.93 -17.22 -6.99
N MET A 86 3.94 -17.82 -8.18
CA MET A 86 5.15 -17.82 -9.03
C MET A 86 5.54 -16.45 -9.57
N LEU A 87 4.58 -15.52 -9.69
CA LEU A 87 4.82 -14.16 -10.16
C LEU A 87 5.13 -13.18 -9.02
N HIS A 88 4.81 -13.57 -7.77
CA HIS A 88 4.96 -12.68 -6.61
C HIS A 88 6.40 -12.18 -6.42
N LYS A 89 7.41 -13.04 -6.59
CA LYS A 89 8.81 -12.64 -6.42
C LYS A 89 9.17 -11.41 -7.26
N ALA A 90 8.75 -11.38 -8.52
CA ALA A 90 9.00 -10.23 -9.41
C ALA A 90 8.24 -8.96 -8.96
N TYR A 91 7.04 -9.13 -8.38
CA TYR A 91 6.25 -8.01 -7.87
C TYR A 91 6.83 -7.43 -6.59
N PHE A 92 7.48 -8.22 -5.74
CA PHE A 92 8.12 -7.78 -4.50
C PHE A 92 9.46 -7.07 -4.75
N GLN A 93 10.18 -7.47 -5.78
CA GLN A 93 11.51 -6.95 -6.07
C GLN A 93 11.51 -5.42 -6.23
N GLY A 94 12.42 -4.75 -5.53
CA GLY A 94 12.57 -3.29 -5.57
C GLY A 94 11.47 -2.53 -4.83
N ALA A 95 10.68 -3.17 -3.96
CA ALA A 95 9.75 -2.47 -3.10
C ALA A 95 10.50 -1.56 -2.13
N SER A 96 10.07 -0.30 -2.05
CA SER A 96 10.54 0.70 -1.08
C SER A 96 9.67 0.74 0.17
N GLY A 97 8.43 0.26 0.09
CA GLY A 97 7.51 0.21 1.22
C GLY A 97 6.41 -0.82 1.05
N ILE A 98 5.85 -1.27 2.16
CA ILE A 98 4.77 -2.27 2.20
C ILE A 98 3.58 -1.75 3.00
N MET A 99 2.38 -1.89 2.42
CA MET A 99 1.12 -1.73 3.11
C MET A 99 0.50 -3.10 3.33
N TYR A 100 0.50 -3.60 4.58
CA TYR A 100 -0.18 -4.83 4.96
C TYR A 100 -1.63 -4.54 5.30
N VAL A 101 -2.58 -5.13 4.57
CA VAL A 101 -4.02 -4.87 4.72
C VAL A 101 -4.73 -6.12 5.20
N PHE A 102 -5.50 -5.98 6.28
CA PHE A 102 -6.42 -7.00 6.78
C PHE A 102 -7.83 -6.44 6.94
N ASP A 103 -8.81 -7.31 7.09
CA ASP A 103 -10.22 -6.98 7.25
C ASP A 103 -10.59 -7.07 8.74
N LEU A 104 -11.03 -5.96 9.34
CA LEU A 104 -11.45 -5.89 10.74
C LEU A 104 -12.59 -6.86 11.07
N THR A 105 -13.38 -7.28 10.08
CA THR A 105 -14.50 -8.21 10.24
C THR A 105 -14.10 -9.68 10.10
N ARG A 106 -12.82 -9.98 9.81
CA ARG A 106 -12.32 -11.35 9.60
C ARG A 106 -10.98 -11.55 10.29
N SER A 107 -10.97 -12.12 11.49
CA SER A 107 -9.78 -12.29 12.32
C SER A 107 -8.69 -13.15 11.67
N SER A 108 -9.04 -14.12 10.82
CA SER A 108 -8.09 -14.94 10.06
C SER A 108 -7.18 -14.09 9.16
N THR A 109 -7.69 -12.99 8.59
CA THR A 109 -6.91 -12.12 7.71
C THR A 109 -5.79 -11.38 8.45
N LEU A 110 -5.98 -11.06 9.75
CA LEU A 110 -4.90 -10.52 10.59
C LEU A 110 -3.82 -11.57 10.84
N SER A 111 -4.19 -12.81 11.16
CA SER A 111 -3.24 -13.90 11.37
C SER A 111 -2.41 -14.18 10.11
N ASN A 112 -3.03 -14.10 8.94
CA ASN A 112 -2.37 -14.29 7.64
C ASN A 112 -1.38 -13.19 7.30
N ILE A 113 -1.49 -11.99 7.90
CA ILE A 113 -0.48 -10.95 7.72
C ILE A 113 0.91 -11.49 8.09
N LYS A 114 1.05 -12.12 9.26
CA LYS A 114 2.33 -12.69 9.70
C LYS A 114 2.66 -14.00 8.98
N ASN A 115 1.69 -14.92 8.95
CA ASN A 115 1.93 -16.31 8.56
C ASN A 115 2.13 -16.47 7.04
N VAL A 116 1.61 -15.54 6.24
CA VAL A 116 1.68 -15.59 4.78
C VAL A 116 2.43 -14.39 4.24
N TRP A 117 1.91 -13.18 4.40
CA TRP A 117 2.34 -11.99 3.68
C TRP A 117 3.70 -11.46 4.15
N TRP A 118 3.88 -11.31 5.46
CA TRP A 118 5.17 -10.90 6.04
C TRP A 118 6.25 -11.97 5.81
N LYS A 119 5.88 -13.26 5.96
CA LYS A 119 6.80 -14.34 5.65
C LYS A 119 7.26 -14.29 4.20
N GLN A 120 6.35 -14.11 3.23
CA GLN A 120 6.72 -13.97 1.82
C GLN A 120 7.61 -12.75 1.57
N ALA A 121 7.28 -11.59 2.16
CA ALA A 121 8.09 -10.40 2.04
C ALA A 121 9.52 -10.64 2.55
N THR A 122 9.66 -11.36 3.66
CA THR A 122 10.95 -11.77 4.22
C THR A 122 11.70 -12.75 3.31
N ASP A 123 11.02 -13.78 2.83
CA ASP A 123 11.58 -14.80 1.95
C ASP A 123 12.05 -14.20 0.60
N TYR A 124 11.41 -13.11 0.14
CA TYR A 124 11.78 -12.39 -1.09
C TYR A 124 12.72 -11.20 -0.85
N GLY A 125 13.22 -11.02 0.39
CA GLY A 125 14.26 -10.05 0.72
C GLY A 125 13.77 -8.61 0.91
N VAL A 126 12.45 -8.40 1.07
CA VAL A 126 11.85 -7.08 1.31
C VAL A 126 11.15 -6.97 2.67
N GLY A 127 11.36 -7.93 3.57
CA GLY A 127 10.71 -7.95 4.89
C GLY A 127 11.17 -6.84 5.85
N SER A 128 12.26 -6.14 5.55
CA SER A 128 12.81 -5.05 6.37
C SER A 128 12.54 -3.64 5.81
N VAL A 129 11.86 -3.52 4.68
CA VAL A 129 11.50 -2.19 4.16
C VAL A 129 10.45 -1.52 5.04
N PRO A 130 10.36 -0.17 5.03
CA PRO A 130 9.31 0.56 5.73
C PRO A 130 7.92 -0.02 5.48
N ALA A 131 7.12 -0.19 6.53
CA ALA A 131 5.81 -0.80 6.39
C ALA A 131 4.76 -0.13 7.30
N VAL A 132 3.48 -0.30 6.94
CA VAL A 132 2.32 0.08 7.74
C VAL A 132 1.32 -1.08 7.77
N LEU A 133 0.70 -1.32 8.93
CA LEU A 133 -0.40 -2.27 9.10
C LEU A 133 -1.73 -1.53 9.00
N VAL A 134 -2.63 -1.98 8.15
CA VAL A 134 -3.92 -1.34 7.88
C VAL A 134 -5.06 -2.30 8.18
N GLY A 135 -5.92 -1.94 9.14
CA GLY A 135 -7.18 -2.62 9.42
C GLY A 135 -8.33 -1.94 8.66
N ASN A 136 -8.78 -2.56 7.58
CA ASN A 136 -9.82 -1.97 6.73
C ASN A 136 -11.24 -2.41 7.13
N LYS A 137 -12.24 -1.73 6.59
CA LYS A 137 -13.68 -1.89 6.83
C LYS A 137 -14.12 -1.45 8.23
N SER A 138 -13.51 -0.39 8.77
CA SER A 138 -13.86 0.21 10.07
C SER A 138 -15.30 0.76 10.12
N ASP A 139 -15.92 1.01 8.97
CA ASP A 139 -17.34 1.37 8.85
C ASP A 139 -18.30 0.25 9.29
N LEU A 140 -17.88 -1.01 9.23
CA LEU A 140 -18.70 -2.18 9.61
C LEU A 140 -18.64 -2.47 11.13
N LYS A 141 -18.88 -1.45 11.96
CA LYS A 141 -18.68 -1.46 13.43
C LYS A 141 -19.32 -2.66 14.14
N SER A 142 -20.51 -3.06 13.74
CA SER A 142 -21.23 -4.20 14.34
C SER A 142 -20.67 -5.58 13.96
N GLN A 143 -19.78 -5.64 12.97
CA GLN A 143 -19.22 -6.89 12.47
C GLN A 143 -17.72 -7.04 12.83
N VAL A 144 -17.14 -6.06 13.54
CA VAL A 144 -15.73 -6.08 13.94
C VAL A 144 -15.44 -7.31 14.81
N GLN A 145 -14.47 -8.11 14.37
CA GLN A 145 -13.93 -9.28 15.09
C GLN A 145 -12.52 -9.01 15.63
N VAL A 146 -11.77 -8.09 15.00
CA VAL A 146 -10.42 -7.76 15.42
C VAL A 146 -10.43 -6.52 16.29
N ILE A 147 -10.13 -6.70 17.57
CA ILE A 147 -10.01 -5.58 18.53
C ILE A 147 -8.64 -4.88 18.36
N LYS A 148 -8.62 -3.60 18.64
CA LYS A 148 -7.40 -2.77 18.49
C LYS A 148 -6.15 -3.32 19.20
N PRO A 149 -6.23 -3.86 20.45
CA PRO A 149 -5.06 -4.47 21.08
C PRO A 149 -4.46 -5.64 20.30
N ALA A 150 -5.28 -6.46 19.64
CA ALA A 150 -4.79 -7.57 18.80
C ALA A 150 -4.03 -7.04 17.57
N ALA A 151 -4.56 -6.01 16.90
CA ALA A 151 -3.90 -5.38 15.77
C ALA A 151 -2.57 -4.70 16.17
N LEU A 152 -2.55 -3.99 17.31
CA LEU A 152 -1.32 -3.40 17.85
C LEU A 152 -0.30 -4.48 18.24
N GLY A 153 -0.72 -5.61 18.80
CA GLY A 153 0.15 -6.75 19.08
C GLY A 153 0.77 -7.33 17.82
N MET A 154 -0.01 -7.41 16.72
CA MET A 154 0.50 -7.81 15.41
C MET A 154 1.53 -6.80 14.89
N ALA A 155 1.21 -5.51 14.89
CA ALA A 155 2.11 -4.44 14.45
C ALA A 155 3.46 -4.47 15.18
N LYS A 156 3.44 -4.71 16.49
CA LYS A 156 4.65 -4.91 17.30
C LYS A 156 5.45 -6.14 16.86
N THR A 157 4.77 -7.25 16.57
CA THR A 157 5.41 -8.49 16.10
C THR A 157 6.10 -8.34 14.74
N LEU A 158 5.59 -7.43 13.90
CA LEU A 158 6.14 -7.14 12.57
C LEU A 158 7.29 -6.12 12.58
N GLY A 159 7.83 -5.76 13.75
CA GLY A 159 8.92 -4.80 13.88
C GLY A 159 8.45 -3.41 14.33
N GLU A 160 7.40 -3.35 15.16
CA GLU A 160 6.82 -2.11 15.70
C GLU A 160 6.31 -1.13 14.63
N ILE A 161 5.81 -1.67 13.52
CA ILE A 161 5.28 -0.85 12.43
C ILE A 161 4.02 -0.10 12.86
N PRO A 162 3.73 1.10 12.30
CA PRO A 162 2.49 1.82 12.59
C PRO A 162 1.25 1.02 12.21
N TYR A 163 0.17 1.21 12.99
CA TYR A 163 -1.14 0.65 12.73
C TYR A 163 -2.17 1.76 12.48
N VAL A 164 -2.97 1.62 11.42
CA VAL A 164 -4.04 2.55 11.05
C VAL A 164 -5.33 1.77 10.75
N GLU A 165 -6.45 2.22 11.31
CA GLU A 165 -7.79 1.73 10.94
C GLU A 165 -8.35 2.58 9.81
N THR A 166 -8.88 1.93 8.76
CA THR A 166 -9.38 2.61 7.56
C THR A 166 -10.75 2.11 7.15
N SER A 167 -11.47 2.94 6.40
CA SER A 167 -12.62 2.50 5.60
C SER A 167 -12.44 2.92 4.15
N ALA A 168 -12.25 1.96 3.27
CA ALA A 168 -12.22 2.26 1.84
C ALA A 168 -13.58 2.72 1.30
N LYS A 169 -14.67 2.43 2.02
CA LYS A 169 -16.02 2.86 1.67
C LYS A 169 -16.27 4.34 1.97
N THR A 170 -15.81 4.82 3.12
CA THR A 170 -16.02 6.21 3.56
C THR A 170 -14.85 7.12 3.24
N GLY A 171 -13.67 6.55 2.95
CA GLY A 171 -12.41 7.28 2.78
C GLY A 171 -11.64 7.52 4.08
N ASP A 172 -12.21 7.10 5.23
CA ASP A 172 -11.63 7.39 6.54
C ASP A 172 -10.20 6.85 6.66
N SER A 173 -9.29 7.73 7.09
CA SER A 173 -7.88 7.47 7.41
C SER A 173 -7.03 6.83 6.30
N ILE A 174 -7.51 6.76 5.06
CA ILE A 174 -6.73 6.19 3.94
C ILE A 174 -5.52 7.06 3.64
N ASP A 175 -5.71 8.36 3.46
CA ASP A 175 -4.60 9.29 3.19
C ASP A 175 -3.60 9.31 4.36
N ALA A 176 -4.07 9.17 5.61
CA ALA A 176 -3.21 9.07 6.79
C ALA A 176 -2.30 7.82 6.75
N ALA A 177 -2.83 6.68 6.28
CA ALA A 177 -2.03 5.45 6.13
C ALA A 177 -0.93 5.61 5.08
N PHE A 178 -1.23 6.21 3.92
CA PHE A 178 -0.23 6.52 2.89
C PHE A 178 0.78 7.56 3.35
N THR A 179 0.33 8.64 4.01
CA THR A 179 1.21 9.67 4.58
C THR A 179 2.21 9.03 5.54
N LYS A 180 1.73 8.16 6.46
CA LYS A 180 2.60 7.50 7.42
C LYS A 180 3.65 6.61 6.76
N LEU A 181 3.27 5.89 5.72
CA LEU A 181 4.21 5.08 4.95
C LEU A 181 5.24 5.95 4.21
N CYS A 182 4.82 7.08 3.62
CA CYS A 182 5.73 8.02 2.96
C CYS A 182 6.75 8.62 3.93
N GLU A 183 6.32 9.03 5.14
CA GLU A 183 7.22 9.53 6.18
C GLU A 183 8.30 8.51 6.55
N LEU A 184 7.91 7.23 6.69
CA LEU A 184 8.84 6.15 7.00
C LEU A 184 9.82 5.89 5.85
N MET A 185 9.36 5.92 4.61
CA MET A 185 10.22 5.75 3.44
C MET A 185 11.22 6.89 3.30
N GLN A 186 10.79 8.15 3.49
CA GLN A 186 11.69 9.29 3.51
C GLN A 186 12.75 9.15 4.61
N ALA A 187 12.35 8.75 5.82
CA ALA A 187 13.31 8.56 6.92
C ALA A 187 14.32 7.44 6.67
N ALA A 188 13.98 6.46 5.81
CA ALA A 188 14.85 5.33 5.49
C ALA A 188 15.76 5.57 4.28
N TYR A 189 15.36 6.44 3.33
CA TYR A 189 16.02 6.55 2.02
C TYR A 189 16.48 7.96 1.63
N ASP A 190 16.00 9.01 2.29
CA ASP A 190 16.42 10.41 2.08
C ASP A 190 17.49 10.86 3.09
#